data_ea1292c782505a066eeefa88f62c7de5
#
_entry.id   ea1292c782505a066eeefa88f62c7de5
#
_cell.length_a   1.000
_cell.length_b   1.000
_cell.length_c   1.000
_cell.angle_alpha   90.00
_cell.angle_beta   90.00
_cell.angle_gamma   90.00
#
_symmetry.space_group_name_H-M   'P 1'
#
loop_
_entity.id
_entity.type
_entity.pdbx_description
1 polymer ?
#
loop_
_entity_poly.entity_id
_entity_poly.type
_entity_poly.pdbx_seq_one_letter_code
_entity_poly.pdbx_strand_id
1 'polypeptide(L)'
;KEEKIETLQEIVPESNYTSVWNCFPDPACGDNIHNGQFFVEHDQMVEKQVRDLITQPGYIKEAVIAALEAGPMQSSIASMVQAPHESQDIVAARYHVWYYYGFLKREDVMAMQCLCEADDEIENVGVPVVITMINDIPVKAHINPMDDGCFPFEFMCWQKVAGSPFGVGIARQIRSC
;
A
#
# COMPACT_ATOMS: atom_id res chain seq x y z
N LYS A 1 5.54 -5.56 40.62
CA LYS A 1 5.61 -5.08 39.23
C LYS A 1 4.17 -4.93 38.76
N GLU A 2 3.71 -3.72 38.64
CA GLU A 2 2.41 -3.44 38.02
C GLU A 2 2.56 -3.65 36.50
N GLU A 3 1.86 -4.64 35.96
CA GLU A 3 1.70 -4.80 34.52
C GLU A 3 0.78 -3.69 34.01
N LYS A 4 1.32 -2.81 33.20
CA LYS A 4 0.53 -1.83 32.48
C LYS A 4 -0.25 -2.56 31.39
N ILE A 5 -1.54 -2.79 31.62
CA ILE A 5 -2.44 -3.32 30.60
C ILE A 5 -2.85 -2.14 29.74
N GLU A 6 -2.39 -2.10 28.49
CA GLU A 6 -2.90 -1.16 27.48
C GLU A 6 -4.29 -1.64 27.05
N THR A 7 -5.32 -0.92 27.47
CA THR A 7 -6.67 -1.14 27.00
C THR A 7 -6.95 -0.25 25.79
N LEU A 8 -7.35 -0.86 24.68
CA LEU A 8 -7.84 -0.14 23.52
C LEU A 8 -9.11 0.63 23.91
N GLN A 9 -9.07 1.97 23.91
CA GLN A 9 -10.18 2.79 24.36
C GLN A 9 -11.17 3.11 23.24
N GLU A 10 -10.67 3.34 22.02
CA GLU A 10 -11.49 3.72 20.88
C GLU A 10 -10.77 3.43 19.57
N ILE A 11 -11.52 3.06 18.53
CA ILE A 11 -11.04 2.99 17.14
C ILE A 11 -11.73 4.11 16.37
N VAL A 12 -10.96 5.08 15.91
CA VAL A 12 -11.45 6.21 15.12
C VAL A 12 -10.86 6.17 13.72
N PRO A 13 -11.63 6.55 12.68
CA PRO A 13 -11.07 6.70 11.34
C PRO A 13 -10.09 7.88 11.31
N GLU A 14 -8.96 7.69 10.68
CA GLU A 14 -7.92 8.70 10.50
C GLU A 14 -7.60 8.86 9.02
N SER A 15 -7.33 10.12 8.62
CA SER A 15 -6.87 10.41 7.25
C SER A 15 -5.39 10.75 7.28
N ASN A 16 -4.59 9.97 6.56
CA ASN A 16 -3.16 10.16 6.44
C ASN A 16 -2.77 10.67 5.05
N TYR A 17 -1.75 11.51 4.99
CA TYR A 17 -1.21 11.98 3.74
C TYR A 17 -0.24 10.97 3.14
N THR A 18 -0.48 10.59 1.89
CA THR A 18 0.46 9.79 1.10
C THR A 18 0.97 10.62 -0.08
N SER A 19 2.28 10.56 -0.33
CA SER A 19 2.90 11.27 -1.45
C SER A 19 2.41 10.69 -2.78
N VAL A 20 2.05 11.55 -3.73
CA VAL A 20 1.64 11.14 -5.09
C VAL A 20 2.71 10.31 -5.82
N TRP A 21 3.99 10.47 -5.44
CA TRP A 21 5.10 9.68 -5.99
C TRP A 21 5.11 8.22 -5.53
N ASN A 22 4.39 7.95 -4.46
CA ASN A 22 4.24 6.62 -3.89
C ASN A 22 2.91 5.96 -4.28
N CYS A 23 2.13 6.60 -5.14
CA CYS A 23 0.80 6.15 -5.55
C CYS A 23 0.83 5.73 -7.02
N PHE A 24 0.44 4.49 -7.29
CA PHE A 24 0.41 3.89 -8.62
C PHE A 24 -1.00 3.38 -8.92
N PRO A 25 -1.90 4.27 -9.37
CA PRO A 25 -3.24 3.87 -9.82
C PRO A 25 -3.18 3.10 -11.14
N ASP A 26 -4.22 2.34 -11.43
CA ASP A 26 -4.41 1.72 -12.73
C ASP A 26 -4.38 2.81 -13.83
N PRO A 27 -3.54 2.69 -14.86
CA PRO A 27 -3.52 3.64 -15.97
C PRO A 27 -4.86 3.80 -16.71
N ALA A 28 -5.74 2.81 -16.61
CA ALA A 28 -7.05 2.81 -17.24
C ALA A 28 -8.13 3.51 -16.39
N CYS A 29 -7.82 3.97 -15.18
CA CYS A 29 -8.81 4.59 -14.28
C CYS A 29 -9.35 5.95 -14.75
N GLY A 30 -8.67 6.59 -15.71
CA GLY A 30 -9.05 7.93 -16.17
C GLY A 30 -8.76 8.99 -15.11
N ASP A 31 -9.74 9.84 -14.83
CA ASP A 31 -9.67 10.93 -13.84
C ASP A 31 -10.20 10.53 -12.45
N ASN A 32 -10.72 9.32 -12.29
CA ASN A 32 -11.19 8.78 -11.03
C ASN A 32 -10.53 7.42 -10.74
N ILE A 33 -9.74 7.35 -9.68
CA ILE A 33 -9.02 6.14 -9.30
C ILE A 33 -9.94 4.94 -9.04
N HIS A 34 -11.17 5.18 -8.56
CA HIS A 34 -12.13 4.10 -8.27
C HIS A 34 -12.67 3.39 -9.51
N ASN A 35 -12.46 3.94 -10.71
CA ASN A 35 -12.77 3.28 -11.97
C ASN A 35 -11.70 2.27 -12.39
N GLY A 36 -10.55 2.24 -11.70
CA GLY A 36 -9.44 1.33 -11.96
C GLY A 36 -9.67 -0.06 -11.40
N GLN A 37 -8.91 -1.03 -11.91
CA GLN A 37 -8.90 -2.41 -11.44
C GLN A 37 -8.02 -2.60 -10.20
N PHE A 38 -7.04 -1.74 -10.02
CA PHE A 38 -6.11 -1.80 -8.90
C PHE A 38 -5.56 -0.42 -8.53
N PHE A 39 -5.07 -0.34 -7.32
CA PHE A 39 -4.26 0.76 -6.81
C PHE A 39 -3.10 0.20 -6.01
N VAL A 40 -1.90 0.71 -6.22
CA VAL A 40 -0.72 0.29 -5.47
C VAL A 40 -0.13 1.49 -4.74
N GLU A 41 0.14 1.33 -3.45
CA GLU A 41 0.89 2.27 -2.63
C GLU A 41 2.26 1.68 -2.31
N HIS A 42 3.28 2.52 -2.38
CA HIS A 42 4.65 2.18 -2.00
C HIS A 42 5.06 2.93 -0.75
N ASP A 43 5.66 2.24 0.19
CA ASP A 43 6.26 2.81 1.40
C ASP A 43 7.64 2.21 1.65
N GLN A 44 8.39 2.82 2.55
CA GLN A 44 9.72 2.37 2.95
C GLN A 44 9.80 2.24 4.45
N MET A 45 10.13 1.05 4.91
CA MET A 45 10.27 0.75 6.33
C MET A 45 11.72 0.44 6.70
N VAL A 46 12.12 0.83 7.90
CA VAL A 46 13.38 0.37 8.50
C VAL A 46 13.19 -1.00 9.15
N GLU A 47 14.28 -1.74 9.34
CA GLU A 47 14.25 -3.10 9.89
C GLU A 47 13.43 -3.22 11.19
N LYS A 48 13.53 -2.23 12.09
CA LYS A 48 12.74 -2.23 13.32
C LYS A 48 11.23 -2.24 13.05
N GLN A 49 10.76 -1.40 12.13
CA GLN A 49 9.35 -1.33 11.78
C GLN A 49 8.86 -2.66 11.17
N VAL A 50 9.69 -3.28 10.31
CA VAL A 50 9.37 -4.60 9.74
C VAL A 50 9.30 -5.67 10.82
N ARG A 51 10.21 -5.66 11.83
CA ARG A 51 10.15 -6.58 12.96
C ARG A 51 8.90 -6.39 13.82
N ASP A 52 8.45 -5.15 13.99
CA ASP A 52 7.24 -4.83 14.74
C ASP A 52 5.98 -5.42 14.08
N LEU A 53 5.99 -5.65 12.76
CA LEU A 53 4.88 -6.31 12.04
C LEU A 53 4.67 -7.77 12.49
N ILE A 54 5.70 -8.45 12.99
CA ILE A 54 5.59 -9.84 13.48
C ILE A 54 4.55 -9.97 14.60
N THR A 55 4.40 -8.91 15.39
CA THR A 55 3.47 -8.88 16.52
C THR A 55 2.07 -8.40 16.15
N GLN A 56 1.91 -7.84 14.95
CA GLN A 56 0.63 -7.32 14.50
C GLN A 56 -0.28 -8.45 13.98
N PRO A 57 -1.59 -8.37 14.22
CA PRO A 57 -2.52 -9.36 13.74
C PRO A 57 -2.62 -9.35 12.20
N GLY A 58 -2.80 -10.54 11.64
CA GLY A 58 -2.98 -10.73 10.20
C GLY A 58 -1.69 -10.79 9.38
N TYR A 59 -0.52 -10.56 9.96
CA TYR A 59 0.76 -10.77 9.29
C TYR A 59 1.26 -12.21 9.46
N ILE A 60 1.81 -12.77 8.38
CA ILE A 60 2.41 -14.11 8.37
C ILE A 60 3.83 -13.99 8.92
N LYS A 61 4.04 -14.47 10.15
CA LYS A 61 5.31 -14.33 10.87
C LYS A 61 6.49 -14.90 10.08
N GLU A 62 6.31 -16.08 9.50
CA GLU A 62 7.34 -16.79 8.72
C GLU A 62 7.73 -15.97 7.46
N ALA A 63 6.75 -15.35 6.79
CA ALA A 63 7.00 -14.52 5.62
C ALA A 63 7.74 -13.22 5.98
N VAL A 64 7.38 -12.59 7.12
CA VAL A 64 8.09 -11.40 7.60
C VAL A 64 9.53 -11.74 7.99
N ILE A 65 9.75 -12.89 8.63
CA ILE A 65 11.10 -13.37 8.97
C ILE A 65 11.90 -13.64 7.70
N ALA A 66 11.31 -14.29 6.69
CA ALA A 66 11.97 -14.54 5.40
C ALA A 66 12.34 -13.20 4.69
N ALA A 67 11.47 -12.19 4.76
CA ALA A 67 11.77 -10.87 4.22
C ALA A 67 12.94 -10.18 4.96
N LEU A 68 13.02 -10.35 6.29
CA LEU A 68 14.13 -9.84 7.10
C LEU A 68 15.45 -10.55 6.78
N GLU A 69 15.42 -11.88 6.57
CA GLU A 69 16.59 -12.67 6.18
C GLU A 69 17.08 -12.35 4.77
N ALA A 70 16.18 -12.07 3.83
CA ALA A 70 16.52 -11.61 2.50
C ALA A 70 17.20 -10.23 2.50
N GLY A 71 16.95 -9.45 3.54
CA GLY A 71 17.54 -8.13 3.72
C GLY A 71 16.88 -7.03 2.86
N PRO A 72 17.32 -5.78 3.03
CA PRO A 72 16.80 -4.64 2.28
C PRO A 72 17.20 -4.72 0.81
N MET A 73 16.26 -4.47 -0.07
CA MET A 73 16.47 -4.50 -1.52
C MET A 73 16.89 -3.11 -2.03
N GLN A 74 18.03 -3.04 -2.68
CA GLN A 74 18.41 -1.83 -3.42
C GLN A 74 17.62 -1.81 -4.74
N SER A 75 16.49 -1.11 -4.78
CA SER A 75 15.75 -0.97 -6.02
C SER A 75 16.22 0.24 -6.82
N SER A 76 16.32 0.07 -8.14
CA SER A 76 16.55 1.15 -9.09
C SER A 76 15.44 2.20 -9.07
N ILE A 77 14.25 1.86 -8.57
CA ILE A 77 13.10 2.76 -8.41
C ILE A 77 13.37 3.77 -7.28
N ALA A 78 14.05 3.36 -6.21
CA ALA A 78 14.42 4.28 -5.12
C ALA A 78 15.28 5.44 -5.62
N SER A 79 16.12 5.22 -6.62
CA SER A 79 16.95 6.27 -7.22
C SER A 79 16.15 7.23 -8.12
N MET A 80 14.99 6.82 -8.63
CA MET A 80 14.13 7.66 -9.47
C MET A 80 13.16 8.52 -8.64
N VAL A 81 12.79 8.07 -7.44
CA VAL A 81 11.80 8.72 -6.57
C VAL A 81 12.46 9.58 -5.49
N GLN A 82 13.78 9.46 -5.30
CA GLN A 82 14.49 10.28 -4.32
C GLN A 82 14.40 11.76 -4.70
N ALA A 83 13.85 12.56 -3.77
CA ALA A 83 13.93 14.01 -3.86
C ALA A 83 15.40 14.44 -3.96
N PRO A 84 15.75 15.41 -4.83
CA PRO A 84 17.13 15.78 -5.15
C PRO A 84 17.96 16.37 -4.00
N HIS A 85 17.47 16.32 -2.78
CA HIS A 85 18.10 16.94 -1.59
C HIS A 85 18.43 16.00 -0.43
N GLU A 86 18.18 14.69 -0.54
CA GLU A 86 18.69 13.77 0.47
C GLU A 86 20.12 13.36 0.08
N SER A 87 21.08 13.77 0.90
CA SER A 87 22.48 13.41 0.78
C SER A 87 22.60 11.88 0.71
N GLN A 88 23.27 11.38 -0.33
CA GLN A 88 23.46 9.95 -0.62
C GLN A 88 24.15 9.15 0.49
N ASP A 89 24.69 9.82 1.51
CA ASP A 89 25.51 9.22 2.56
C ASP A 89 24.73 8.59 3.72
N ILE A 90 23.40 8.72 3.76
CA ILE A 90 22.56 8.16 4.83
C ILE A 90 21.32 7.46 4.26
N VAL A 91 21.49 6.69 3.22
CA VAL A 91 20.45 5.74 2.83
C VAL A 91 20.57 4.54 3.76
N ALA A 92 19.99 4.66 4.96
CA ALA A 92 19.76 3.48 5.80
C ALA A 92 19.05 2.45 4.94
N ALA A 93 19.60 1.25 4.90
CA ALA A 93 19.03 0.13 4.17
C ALA A 93 17.53 0.00 4.52
N ARG A 94 16.66 0.22 3.57
CA ARG A 94 15.21 0.24 3.76
C ARG A 94 14.58 -0.92 3.03
N TYR A 95 13.52 -1.44 3.61
CA TYR A 95 12.65 -2.44 3.01
C TYR A 95 11.56 -1.71 2.23
N HIS A 96 11.32 -2.14 0.99
CA HIS A 96 10.23 -1.63 0.18
C HIS A 96 8.95 -2.36 0.55
N VAL A 97 7.94 -1.61 0.96
CA VAL A 97 6.63 -2.14 1.33
C VAL A 97 5.62 -1.71 0.29
N TRP A 98 4.90 -2.67 -0.24
CA TRP A 98 3.89 -2.46 -1.26
C TRP A 98 2.53 -2.86 -0.72
N TYR A 99 1.57 -1.97 -0.84
CA TYR A 99 0.17 -2.23 -0.53
C TYR A 99 -0.60 -2.27 -1.86
N TYR A 100 -1.05 -3.44 -2.23
CA TYR A 100 -1.88 -3.65 -3.40
C TYR A 100 -3.34 -3.68 -2.98
N TYR A 101 -4.15 -2.84 -3.58
CA TYR A 101 -5.60 -2.81 -3.47
C TYR A 101 -6.16 -3.14 -4.84
N GLY A 102 -6.99 -4.16 -4.97
CA GLY A 102 -7.51 -4.51 -6.28
C GLY A 102 -8.40 -5.72 -6.25
N PHE A 103 -8.82 -6.15 -7.44
CA PHE A 103 -9.68 -7.29 -7.61
C PHE A 103 -8.88 -8.48 -8.12
N LEU A 104 -8.99 -9.62 -7.45
CA LEU A 104 -8.40 -10.88 -7.87
C LEU A 104 -9.48 -11.88 -8.21
N LYS A 105 -9.17 -12.80 -9.11
CA LYS A 105 -10.02 -13.95 -9.34
C LYS A 105 -10.04 -14.87 -8.12
N ARG A 106 -11.17 -15.51 -7.86
CA ARG A 106 -11.32 -16.46 -6.74
C ARG A 106 -10.21 -17.53 -6.73
N GLU A 107 -9.83 -18.01 -7.92
CA GLU A 107 -8.77 -19.02 -8.07
C GLU A 107 -7.42 -18.53 -7.53
N ASP A 108 -7.09 -17.26 -7.79
CA ASP A 108 -5.84 -16.65 -7.34
C ASP A 108 -5.88 -16.39 -5.82
N VAL A 109 -7.03 -15.97 -5.28
CA VAL A 109 -7.23 -15.78 -3.83
C VAL A 109 -7.10 -17.13 -3.10
N MET A 110 -7.67 -18.21 -3.66
CA MET A 110 -7.56 -19.55 -3.09
C MET A 110 -6.13 -20.12 -3.20
N ALA A 111 -5.38 -19.79 -4.26
CA ALA A 111 -4.00 -20.20 -4.41
C ALA A 111 -3.07 -19.52 -3.37
N MET A 112 -3.45 -18.38 -2.86
CA MET A 112 -2.75 -17.69 -1.76
C MET A 112 -3.04 -18.26 -0.37
N GLN A 113 -3.57 -19.45 -0.28
CA GLN A 113 -3.88 -20.43 0.80
C GLN A 113 -3.91 -19.97 2.27
N CYS A 114 -3.41 -18.83 2.62
CA CYS A 114 -3.16 -18.46 4.01
C CYS A 114 -3.96 -17.26 4.49
N LEU A 115 -4.85 -16.68 3.68
CA LEU A 115 -5.11 -15.28 3.92
C LEU A 115 -6.57 -14.85 3.92
N CYS A 116 -7.47 -15.60 3.32
CA CYS A 116 -8.88 -15.27 3.33
C CYS A 116 -9.69 -16.53 3.64
N GLU A 117 -10.45 -16.51 4.72
CA GLU A 117 -11.63 -17.36 4.83
C GLU A 117 -12.61 -16.86 3.76
N ALA A 118 -12.45 -17.37 2.55
CA ALA A 118 -13.39 -17.09 1.48
C ALA A 118 -14.66 -17.86 1.76
N ASP A 119 -15.73 -17.18 2.09
CA ASP A 119 -17.07 -17.77 2.11
C ASP A 119 -17.36 -18.40 0.74
N ASP A 120 -17.94 -19.60 0.76
CA ASP A 120 -18.24 -20.38 -0.45
C ASP A 120 -19.27 -19.69 -1.38
N GLU A 121 -19.90 -18.63 -0.94
CA GLU A 121 -20.91 -17.86 -1.67
C GLU A 121 -20.35 -16.73 -2.55
N ILE A 122 -19.04 -16.52 -2.59
CA ILE A 122 -18.44 -15.47 -3.44
C ILE A 122 -18.54 -15.91 -4.91
N GLU A 123 -19.42 -15.23 -5.64
CA GLU A 123 -19.55 -15.38 -7.09
C GLU A 123 -18.21 -15.10 -7.81
N ASN A 124 -18.02 -15.66 -9.01
CA ASN A 124 -16.80 -15.56 -9.84
C ASN A 124 -16.42 -14.12 -10.30
N VAL A 125 -17.08 -13.12 -9.79
CA VAL A 125 -16.76 -11.71 -9.99
C VAL A 125 -15.61 -11.34 -9.04
N GLY A 126 -14.56 -10.74 -9.53
CA GLY A 126 -13.32 -10.49 -8.81
C GLY A 126 -13.50 -10.11 -7.33
N VAL A 127 -12.77 -10.77 -6.47
CA VAL A 127 -12.79 -10.54 -5.02
C VAL A 127 -11.94 -9.30 -4.70
N PRO A 128 -12.47 -8.28 -4.03
CA PRO A 128 -11.69 -7.13 -3.61
C PRO A 128 -10.72 -7.55 -2.50
N VAL A 129 -9.42 -7.36 -2.71
CA VAL A 129 -8.36 -7.78 -1.78
C VAL A 129 -7.39 -6.65 -1.47
N VAL A 130 -6.80 -6.73 -0.30
CA VAL A 130 -5.65 -5.91 0.10
C VAL A 130 -4.48 -6.83 0.40
N ILE A 131 -3.38 -6.67 -0.33
CA ILE A 131 -2.17 -7.48 -0.16
C ILE A 131 -1.03 -6.56 0.26
N THR A 132 -0.32 -6.94 1.32
CA THR A 132 0.91 -6.28 1.73
C THR A 132 2.09 -7.16 1.37
N MET A 133 3.06 -6.60 0.67
CA MET A 133 4.31 -7.27 0.32
C MET A 133 5.50 -6.49 0.88
N ILE A 134 6.51 -7.19 1.34
CA ILE A 134 7.80 -6.62 1.70
C ILE A 134 8.82 -7.11 0.68
N ASN A 135 9.42 -6.18 -0.05
CA ASN A 135 10.16 -6.46 -1.27
C ASN A 135 9.28 -7.29 -2.23
N ASP A 136 9.61 -8.56 -2.47
CA ASP A 136 8.85 -9.47 -3.34
C ASP A 136 8.06 -10.55 -2.56
N ILE A 137 8.04 -10.47 -1.22
CA ILE A 137 7.43 -11.47 -0.36
C ILE A 137 6.09 -10.98 0.17
N PRO A 138 4.96 -11.65 -0.16
CA PRO A 138 3.67 -11.32 0.42
C PRO A 138 3.64 -11.71 1.90
N VAL A 139 3.33 -10.74 2.75
CA VAL A 139 3.35 -10.91 4.22
C VAL A 139 1.96 -10.82 4.86
N LYS A 140 1.01 -10.25 4.13
CA LYS A 140 -0.38 -10.15 4.58
C LYS A 140 -1.29 -10.05 3.36
N ALA A 141 -2.45 -10.70 3.42
CA ALA A 141 -3.55 -10.42 2.51
C ALA A 141 -4.87 -10.58 3.27
N HIS A 142 -5.87 -9.81 2.88
CA HIS A 142 -7.22 -9.90 3.44
C HIS A 142 -8.22 -9.36 2.41
N ILE A 143 -9.48 -9.71 2.58
CA ILE A 143 -10.55 -9.15 1.78
C ILE A 143 -10.68 -7.66 2.16
N ASN A 144 -10.86 -6.80 1.15
CA ASN A 144 -11.05 -5.37 1.40
C ASN A 144 -12.33 -5.18 2.24
N PRO A 145 -12.24 -4.54 3.41
CA PRO A 145 -13.39 -4.33 4.28
C PRO A 145 -14.38 -3.26 3.75
N MET A 146 -14.06 -2.58 2.65
CA MET A 146 -14.92 -1.59 2.02
C MET A 146 -15.99 -2.28 1.19
N ASP A 147 -17.24 -2.22 1.62
CA ASP A 147 -18.38 -2.88 0.96
C ASP A 147 -18.70 -2.33 -0.44
N ASP A 148 -18.28 -1.11 -0.73
CA ASP A 148 -18.50 -0.43 -2.01
C ASP A 148 -17.43 -0.75 -3.08
N GLY A 149 -16.39 -1.54 -2.72
CA GLY A 149 -15.27 -1.85 -3.58
C GLY A 149 -14.35 -0.66 -3.90
N CYS A 150 -14.56 0.48 -3.25
CA CYS A 150 -13.71 1.65 -3.43
C CYS A 150 -12.33 1.46 -2.80
N PHE A 151 -11.35 2.18 -3.32
CA PHE A 151 -10.03 2.26 -2.70
C PHE A 151 -10.07 3.29 -1.55
N PRO A 152 -9.31 3.07 -0.45
CA PRO A 152 -9.28 4.00 0.69
C PRO A 152 -8.43 5.25 0.42
N PHE A 153 -8.45 5.75 -0.80
CA PHE A 153 -7.65 6.89 -1.24
C PHE A 153 -8.49 7.90 -2.00
N GLU A 154 -8.14 9.18 -1.86
CA GLU A 154 -8.69 10.29 -2.62
C GLU A 154 -7.58 11.21 -3.10
N PHE A 155 -7.59 11.57 -4.40
CA PHE A 155 -6.66 12.54 -4.94
C PHE A 155 -7.24 13.97 -4.88
N MET A 156 -6.60 14.81 -4.08
CA MET A 156 -6.91 16.23 -4.03
C MET A 156 -6.05 16.99 -5.05
N CYS A 157 -6.65 17.41 -6.16
CA CYS A 157 -5.97 18.14 -7.22
C CYS A 157 -6.38 19.61 -7.22
N TRP A 158 -5.41 20.52 -7.36
CA TRP A 158 -5.71 21.94 -7.58
C TRP A 158 -6.45 22.17 -8.89
N GLN A 159 -5.95 21.60 -9.96
CA GLN A 159 -6.59 21.62 -11.27
C GLN A 159 -6.58 20.21 -11.84
N LYS A 160 -7.76 19.67 -12.15
CA LYS A 160 -7.89 18.37 -12.79
C LYS A 160 -7.41 18.39 -14.23
N VAL A 161 -6.83 17.27 -14.66
CA VAL A 161 -6.46 17.01 -16.05
C VAL A 161 -7.36 15.89 -16.55
N ALA A 162 -8.02 16.11 -17.66
CA ALA A 162 -8.92 15.10 -18.26
C ALA A 162 -8.15 13.82 -18.57
N GLY A 163 -8.70 12.68 -18.15
CA GLY A 163 -8.12 11.36 -18.38
C GLY A 163 -6.92 11.01 -17.47
N SER A 164 -6.66 11.80 -16.42
CA SER A 164 -5.60 11.52 -15.45
C SER A 164 -6.09 11.75 -14.03
N PRO A 165 -5.84 10.85 -13.08
CA PRO A 165 -6.14 11.07 -11.67
C PRO A 165 -5.21 12.12 -11.06
N PHE A 166 -4.08 12.39 -11.69
CA PHE A 166 -3.12 13.40 -11.25
C PHE A 166 -3.45 14.77 -11.86
N GLY A 167 -3.43 15.79 -11.01
CA GLY A 167 -3.69 17.16 -11.43
C GLY A 167 -2.42 17.98 -11.66
N VAL A 168 -2.62 19.25 -12.01
CA VAL A 168 -1.57 20.24 -12.12
C VAL A 168 -1.45 21.01 -10.81
N GLY A 169 -0.23 21.14 -10.30
CA GLY A 169 0.06 21.92 -9.11
C GLY A 169 0.11 23.42 -9.37
N ILE A 170 -0.11 24.23 -8.33
CA ILE A 170 -0.13 25.72 -8.37
C ILE A 170 1.18 26.28 -8.96
N ALA A 171 2.34 25.70 -8.64
CA ALA A 171 3.63 26.15 -9.11
C ALA A 171 3.76 26.18 -10.64
N ARG A 172 3.09 25.26 -11.34
CA ARG A 172 3.08 25.24 -12.81
C ARG A 172 2.26 26.38 -13.40
N GLN A 173 1.17 26.76 -12.73
CA GLN A 173 0.32 27.86 -13.18
C GLN A 173 1.01 29.21 -13.01
N ILE A 174 1.70 29.43 -11.88
CA ILE A 174 2.46 30.68 -11.61
C ILE A 174 3.60 30.85 -12.61
N ARG A 175 4.21 29.77 -13.08
CA ARG A 175 5.33 29.81 -14.04
C ARG A 175 4.87 30.20 -15.46
N SER A 176 3.59 30.08 -15.76
CA SER A 176 3.00 30.41 -17.08
C SER A 176 2.41 31.83 -17.14
N CYS A 177 2.46 32.60 -16.04
CA CYS A 177 2.16 34.02 -15.98
C CYS A 177 3.43 34.85 -16.07
#